data_af426b3ba5ab74bee9128afb71abee4c
#
_entry.id   af426b3ba5ab74bee9128afb71abee4c
#
_cell.length_a   1.000
_cell.length_b   1.000
_cell.length_c   1.000
_cell.angle_alpha   90.00
_cell.angle_beta   90.00
_cell.angle_gamma   90.00
#
_symmetry.space_group_name_H-M   'P 1'
#
loop_
_entity.id
_entity.type
_entity.pdbx_description
1 polymer ?
#
loop_
_entity_poly.entity_id
_entity_poly.type
_entity_poly.pdbx_seq_one_letter_code
_entity_poly.pdbx_strand_id
1 'polypeptide(L)'
;MVTRRRGASKLGCLVSLLLAVVIAYFGINVGEVFFRYYRYRDAMRQEGRFARQNTDEAIRRHLRSFADSIGLPDDAGLVSVKRTANRIHISAEYDEVVELPLFVRTFHFAPTYSGEL
;
A
#
# COMPACT_ATOMS: atom_id res chain seq x y z
N MET A 1 28.70 11.93 -15.19
CA MET A 1 29.05 11.39 -15.05
C MET A 1 29.68 10.52 -15.66
N VAL A 2 29.86 10.51 -16.38
CA VAL A 2 30.45 9.58 -17.06
C VAL A 2 31.86 9.56 -17.05
N THR A 3 32.44 8.52 -16.78
CA THR A 3 33.84 8.46 -16.81
C THR A 3 34.32 8.41 -18.19
N ARG A 4 35.46 9.00 -18.48
CA ARG A 4 35.98 8.97 -19.70
C ARG A 4 37.05 8.02 -19.90
N ARG A 5 37.59 7.41 -18.92
CA ARG A 5 38.66 6.45 -19.05
C ARG A 5 38.14 5.15 -19.50
N ARG A 6 38.81 4.50 -20.43
CA ARG A 6 38.28 3.33 -21.05
C ARG A 6 38.02 2.17 -20.12
N GLY A 7 38.95 1.77 -19.30
CA GLY A 7 38.77 0.68 -18.34
C GLY A 7 37.77 1.01 -17.28
N ALA A 8 37.83 2.22 -16.75
CA ALA A 8 36.91 2.68 -15.75
C ALA A 8 35.51 2.83 -16.31
N SER A 9 35.38 3.17 -17.58
CA SER A 9 34.10 3.32 -18.23
C SER A 9 33.33 2.02 -18.29
N LYS A 10 33.98 0.93 -18.64
CA LYS A 10 33.32 -0.38 -18.68
C LYS A 10 32.90 -0.83 -17.32
N LEU A 11 33.76 -0.70 -16.33
CA LEU A 11 33.43 -1.07 -14.98
C LEU A 11 32.36 -0.16 -14.40
N GLY A 12 32.44 1.14 -14.64
CA GLY A 12 31.45 2.09 -14.19
C GLY A 12 30.07 1.82 -14.79
N CYS A 13 30.04 1.48 -16.07
CA CYS A 13 28.79 1.15 -16.74
C CYS A 13 28.16 -0.12 -16.14
N LEU A 14 28.97 -1.14 -15.88
CA LEU A 14 28.51 -2.38 -15.31
C LEU A 14 27.96 -2.16 -13.90
N VAL A 15 28.68 -1.38 -13.09
CA VAL A 15 28.25 -1.05 -11.72
C VAL A 15 26.97 -0.22 -11.76
N SER A 16 26.88 0.74 -12.65
CA SER A 16 25.67 1.55 -12.81
C SER A 16 24.46 0.72 -13.22
N LEU A 17 24.67 -0.22 -14.12
CA LEU A 17 23.59 -1.11 -14.55
C LEU A 17 23.12 -1.99 -13.40
N LEU A 18 24.07 -2.56 -12.66
CA LEU A 18 23.74 -3.40 -11.52
C LEU A 18 22.97 -2.60 -10.46
N LEU A 19 23.43 -1.38 -10.18
CA LEU A 19 22.77 -0.51 -9.23
C LEU A 19 21.34 -0.16 -9.68
N ALA A 20 21.17 0.12 -10.97
CA ALA A 20 19.86 0.41 -11.54
C ALA A 20 18.90 -0.78 -11.38
N VAL A 21 19.40 -2.00 -11.62
CA VAL A 21 18.58 -3.21 -11.46
C VAL A 21 18.17 -3.42 -10.00
N VAL A 22 19.10 -3.19 -9.07
CA VAL A 22 18.82 -3.33 -7.65
C VAL A 22 17.77 -2.30 -7.21
N ILE A 23 17.93 -1.06 -7.62
CA ILE A 23 16.97 0.01 -7.29
C ILE A 23 15.60 -0.31 -7.87
N ALA A 24 15.53 -0.77 -9.11
CA ALA A 24 14.27 -1.13 -9.74
C ALA A 24 13.60 -2.30 -9.01
N TYR A 25 14.38 -3.30 -8.62
CA TYR A 25 13.86 -4.45 -7.90
C TYR A 25 13.26 -4.04 -6.55
N PHE A 26 14.01 -3.27 -5.75
CA PHE A 26 13.50 -2.78 -4.48
C PHE A 26 12.30 -1.86 -4.67
N GLY A 27 12.37 -0.99 -5.66
CA GLY A 27 11.29 -0.05 -5.94
C GLY A 27 9.99 -0.72 -6.31
N ILE A 28 10.04 -1.76 -7.14
CA ILE A 28 8.86 -2.50 -7.54
C ILE A 28 8.27 -3.24 -6.34
N ASN A 29 9.09 -3.95 -5.57
CA ASN A 29 8.59 -4.72 -4.44
C ASN A 29 8.00 -3.86 -3.34
N VAL A 30 8.69 -2.79 -2.98
CA VAL A 30 8.20 -1.86 -1.95
C VAL A 30 7.05 -1.04 -2.49
N GLY A 31 7.14 -0.62 -3.74
CA GLY A 31 6.11 0.18 -4.39
C GLY A 31 4.76 -0.50 -4.48
N GLU A 32 4.75 -1.82 -4.72
CA GLU A 32 3.51 -2.59 -4.75
C GLU A 32 2.78 -2.53 -3.42
N VAL A 33 3.52 -2.64 -2.31
CA VAL A 33 2.96 -2.59 -0.98
C VAL A 33 2.30 -1.25 -0.72
N PHE A 34 3.00 -0.15 -1.05
CA PHE A 34 2.45 1.18 -0.88
C PHE A 34 1.30 1.46 -1.83
N PHE A 35 1.37 0.93 -3.04
CA PHE A 35 0.29 1.08 -4.02
C PHE A 35 -1.00 0.43 -3.52
N ARG A 36 -0.92 -0.77 -2.94
CA ARG A 36 -2.07 -1.44 -2.35
C ARG A 36 -2.63 -0.64 -1.18
N TYR A 37 -1.76 -0.05 -0.36
CA TYR A 37 -2.17 0.80 0.74
C TYR A 37 -2.98 2.00 0.24
N TYR A 38 -2.48 2.70 -0.78
CA TYR A 38 -3.17 3.86 -1.33
C TYR A 38 -4.50 3.49 -1.97
N ARG A 39 -4.55 2.38 -2.65
CA ARG A 39 -5.80 1.89 -3.25
C ARG A 39 -6.84 1.55 -2.19
N TYR A 40 -6.41 0.91 -1.11
CA TYR A 40 -7.32 0.56 -0.03
C TYR A 40 -7.83 1.81 0.69
N ARG A 41 -6.95 2.76 0.93
CA ARG A 41 -7.32 4.04 1.53
C ARG A 41 -8.32 4.79 0.64
N ASP A 42 -8.13 4.75 -0.66
CA ASP A 42 -9.04 5.38 -1.60
C ASP A 42 -10.40 4.69 -1.60
N ALA A 43 -10.43 3.38 -1.48
CA ALA A 43 -11.67 2.62 -1.34
C ALA A 43 -12.41 3.01 -0.06
N MET A 44 -11.70 3.21 1.05
CA MET A 44 -12.31 3.69 2.28
C MET A 44 -12.93 5.06 2.10
N ARG A 45 -12.26 5.93 1.36
CA ARG A 45 -12.79 7.27 1.06
C ARG A 45 -14.08 7.18 0.26
N GLN A 46 -14.12 6.31 -0.74
CA GLN A 46 -15.32 6.13 -1.55
C GLN A 46 -16.48 5.58 -0.72
N GLU A 47 -16.22 4.58 0.11
CA GLU A 47 -17.26 4.04 0.99
C GLU A 47 -17.75 5.09 1.97
N GLY A 48 -16.85 5.92 2.47
CA GLY A 48 -17.23 7.01 3.38
C GLY A 48 -18.12 8.06 2.73
N ARG A 49 -17.91 8.34 1.45
CA ARG A 49 -18.76 9.30 0.73
C ARG A 49 -20.20 8.82 0.61
N PHE A 50 -20.39 7.52 0.53
CA PHE A 50 -21.73 6.94 0.40
C PHE A 50 -22.23 6.32 1.70
N ALA A 51 -21.65 6.72 2.82
CA ALA A 51 -21.95 6.12 4.11
C ALA A 51 -23.42 6.34 4.53
N ARG A 52 -24.04 7.43 4.09
CA ARG A 52 -25.45 7.66 4.40
C ARG A 52 -26.37 6.63 3.76
N GLN A 53 -25.95 6.08 2.63
CA GLN A 53 -26.74 5.13 1.87
C GLN A 53 -26.43 3.69 2.21
N ASN A 54 -25.37 3.45 2.98
CA ASN A 54 -24.90 2.12 3.30
C ASN A 54 -24.85 1.91 4.81
N THR A 55 -25.10 0.67 5.21
CA THR A 55 -24.94 0.28 6.61
C THR A 55 -23.46 0.03 6.91
N ASP A 56 -23.12 0.01 8.19
CA ASP A 56 -21.75 -0.28 8.61
C ASP A 56 -21.30 -1.65 8.13
N GLU A 57 -22.19 -2.62 8.16
CA GLU A 57 -21.86 -3.96 7.69
C GLU A 57 -21.62 -4.02 6.20
N ALA A 58 -22.41 -3.26 5.42
CA ALA A 58 -22.21 -3.17 3.98
C ALA A 58 -20.83 -2.56 3.66
N ILE A 59 -20.45 -1.52 4.39
CA ILE A 59 -19.14 -0.89 4.23
C ILE A 59 -18.02 -1.87 4.55
N ARG A 60 -18.14 -2.58 5.67
CA ARG A 60 -17.13 -3.59 6.05
C ARG A 60 -17.02 -4.68 5.00
N ARG A 61 -18.14 -5.16 4.50
CA ARG A 61 -18.14 -6.23 3.50
C ARG A 61 -17.52 -5.78 2.19
N HIS A 62 -17.84 -4.57 1.73
CA HIS A 62 -17.25 -4.03 0.51
C HIS A 62 -15.75 -3.87 0.64
N LEU A 63 -15.28 -3.33 1.75
CA LEU A 63 -13.84 -3.13 1.97
C LEU A 63 -13.11 -4.44 2.14
N ARG A 64 -13.72 -5.41 2.79
CA ARG A 64 -13.13 -6.74 2.93
C ARG A 64 -12.97 -7.41 1.57
N SER A 65 -14.00 -7.35 0.74
CA SER A 65 -13.93 -7.89 -0.62
C SER A 65 -12.87 -7.18 -1.45
N PHE A 66 -12.78 -5.87 -1.30
CA PHE A 66 -11.76 -5.10 -2.01
C PHE A 66 -10.36 -5.49 -1.57
N ALA A 67 -10.15 -5.62 -0.26
CA ALA A 67 -8.86 -6.03 0.28
C ALA A 67 -8.44 -7.40 -0.26
N ASP A 68 -9.39 -8.35 -0.31
CA ASP A 68 -9.11 -9.66 -0.87
C ASP A 68 -8.77 -9.58 -2.35
N SER A 69 -9.45 -8.71 -3.09
CA SER A 69 -9.24 -8.60 -4.54
C SER A 69 -7.88 -8.02 -4.90
N ILE A 70 -7.32 -7.19 -4.04
CA ILE A 70 -5.99 -6.60 -4.30
C ILE A 70 -4.87 -7.34 -3.57
N GLY A 71 -5.19 -8.44 -2.91
CA GLY A 71 -4.18 -9.30 -2.30
C GLY A 71 -3.65 -8.84 -0.96
N LEU A 72 -4.42 -8.08 -0.20
CA LEU A 72 -4.01 -7.68 1.14
C LEU A 72 -4.15 -8.83 2.13
N PRO A 73 -3.39 -8.82 3.25
CA PRO A 73 -3.54 -9.83 4.30
C PRO A 73 -4.95 -9.83 4.89
N ASP A 74 -5.32 -10.94 5.50
CA ASP A 74 -6.66 -11.09 6.09
C ASP A 74 -6.96 -10.02 7.14
N ASP A 75 -5.94 -9.57 7.87
CA ASP A 75 -6.11 -8.52 8.88
C ASP A 75 -6.62 -7.23 8.29
N ALA A 76 -6.30 -6.94 7.03
CA ALA A 76 -6.77 -5.74 6.36
C ALA A 76 -8.27 -5.74 6.15
N GLY A 77 -8.89 -6.92 6.13
CA GLY A 77 -10.34 -7.04 6.01
C GLY A 77 -11.10 -6.81 7.31
N LEU A 78 -10.38 -6.70 8.43
CA LEU A 78 -10.99 -6.44 9.73
C LEU A 78 -11.15 -4.93 9.91
N VAL A 79 -12.15 -4.38 9.25
CA VAL A 79 -12.36 -2.94 9.20
C VAL A 79 -13.19 -2.48 10.39
N SER A 80 -12.75 -1.40 11.02
CA SER A 80 -13.50 -0.75 12.09
C SER A 80 -14.26 0.43 11.52
N VAL A 81 -15.57 0.46 11.73
CA VAL A 81 -16.42 1.57 11.29
C VAL A 81 -17.08 2.16 12.53
N LYS A 82 -16.80 3.43 12.77
CA LYS A 82 -17.42 4.17 13.87
C LYS A 82 -18.22 5.32 13.30
N ARG A 83 -19.47 5.38 13.68
CA ARG A 83 -20.40 6.38 13.14
C ARG A 83 -20.99 7.20 14.28
N THR A 84 -20.95 8.50 14.12
CA THR A 84 -21.64 9.42 15.03
C THR A 84 -22.79 10.08 14.26
N ALA A 85 -23.49 11.02 14.89
CA ALA A 85 -24.65 11.65 14.27
C ALA A 85 -24.32 12.34 12.95
N ASN A 86 -23.11 12.89 12.82
CA ASN A 86 -22.74 13.65 11.62
C ASN A 86 -21.37 13.29 11.04
N ARG A 87 -20.71 12.27 11.56
CA ARG A 87 -19.39 11.88 11.07
C ARG A 87 -19.26 10.37 11.00
N ILE A 88 -18.33 9.93 10.17
CA ILE A 88 -17.96 8.52 10.08
C ILE A 88 -16.45 8.40 10.10
N HIS A 89 -15.96 7.37 10.79
CA HIS A 89 -14.56 7.04 10.85
C HIS A 89 -14.37 5.58 10.48
N ILE A 90 -13.59 5.34 9.45
CA ILE A 90 -13.29 3.99 8.96
C ILE A 90 -11.79 3.77 9.12
N SER A 91 -11.40 2.64 9.70
CA SER A 91 -10.00 2.32 9.89
C SER A 91 -9.76 0.82 9.79
N ALA A 92 -8.53 0.47 9.43
CA ALA A 92 -8.05 -0.90 9.42
C ALA A 92 -6.56 -0.88 9.72
N GLU A 93 -6.04 -2.00 10.19
CA GLU A 93 -4.61 -2.15 10.42
C GLU A 93 -4.18 -3.50 9.88
N TYR A 94 -3.03 -3.53 9.26
CA TYR A 94 -2.45 -4.76 8.75
C TYR A 94 -0.95 -4.63 8.59
N ASP A 95 -0.29 -5.77 8.55
CA ASP A 95 1.15 -5.83 8.29
C ASP A 95 1.40 -6.52 6.97
N GLU A 96 2.29 -5.99 6.18
CA GLU A 96 2.74 -6.63 4.95
C GLU A 96 4.21 -6.96 5.05
N VAL A 97 4.55 -8.18 4.69
CA VAL A 97 5.93 -8.66 4.67
C VAL A 97 6.46 -8.50 3.26
N VAL A 98 7.59 -7.79 3.14
CA VAL A 98 8.27 -7.60 1.87
C VAL A 98 9.59 -8.37 1.92
N GLU A 99 9.76 -9.31 1.00
CA GLU A 99 11.01 -10.05 0.89
C GLU A 99 11.95 -9.27 -0.01
N LEU A 100 13.09 -8.93 0.55
CA LEU A 100 14.15 -8.24 -0.17
C LEU A 100 15.35 -9.17 -0.31
N PRO A 101 16.26 -8.94 -1.26
CA PRO A 101 17.34 -9.87 -1.54
C PRO A 101 18.21 -10.21 -0.35
N LEU A 102 18.40 -9.27 0.58
CA LEU A 102 19.29 -9.47 1.71
C LEU A 102 18.57 -9.60 3.04
N PHE A 103 17.29 -9.27 3.09
CA PHE A 103 16.54 -9.29 4.34
C PHE A 103 15.05 -9.24 4.06
N VAL A 104 14.27 -9.55 5.09
CA VAL A 104 12.81 -9.47 5.04
C VAL A 104 12.38 -8.31 5.91
N ARG A 105 11.46 -7.50 5.40
CA ARG A 105 10.98 -6.34 6.12
C ARG A 105 9.47 -6.41 6.28
N THR A 106 8.98 -6.08 7.45
CA THR A 106 7.55 -6.00 7.71
C THR A 106 7.15 -4.54 7.81
N PHE A 107 6.16 -4.15 7.02
CA PHE A 107 5.61 -2.80 7.07
C PHE A 107 4.23 -2.85 7.70
N HIS A 108 4.01 -1.97 8.67
CA HIS A 108 2.72 -1.84 9.31
C HIS A 108 1.96 -0.68 8.66
N PHE A 109 0.73 -0.94 8.26
CA PHE A 109 -0.12 0.05 7.64
C PHE A 109 -1.41 0.21 8.45
N ALA A 110 -1.86 1.45 8.57
CA ALA A 110 -3.08 1.77 9.29
C ALA A 110 -3.90 2.78 8.48
N PRO A 111 -4.48 2.36 7.36
CA PRO A 111 -5.27 3.28 6.55
C PRO A 111 -6.52 3.72 7.31
N THR A 112 -6.83 5.01 7.21
CA THR A 112 -8.00 5.58 7.88
C THR A 112 -8.69 6.57 6.98
N TYR A 113 -9.98 6.75 7.20
CA TYR A 113 -10.75 7.79 6.58
C TYR A 113 -11.72 8.36 7.62
N SER A 114 -11.78 9.67 7.71
CA SER A 114 -12.76 10.38 8.54
C SER A 114 -13.44 11.42 7.68
N GLY A 115 -14.76 11.47 7.76
CA GLY A 115 -15.52 12.42 6.98
C GLY A 115 -16.84 12.76 7.62
N GLU A 116 -17.53 13.76 7.06
CA GLU A 116 -18.84 14.14 7.51
C GLU A 116 -19.90 13.31 6.78
N LEU A 117 -20.93 12.98 7.53
CA LEU A 117 -22.11 12.34 6.95
C LEU A 117 -23.05 13.35 6.32
#